data_50b52f78544e3b5e2f9d67ea6eee333c
#
_entry.id   50b52f78544e3b5e2f9d67ea6eee333c
#
_cell.length_a   1.000
_cell.length_b   1.000
_cell.length_c   1.000
_cell.angle_alpha   90.00
_cell.angle_beta   90.00
_cell.angle_gamma   90.00
#
_symmetry.space_group_name_H-M   'P 1'
#
loop_
_entity.id
_entity.type
_entity.pdbx_description
1 polymer ?
#
loop_
_entity_poly.entity_id
_entity_poly.type
_entity_poly.pdbx_seq_one_letter_code
_entity_poly.pdbx_strand_id
1 'polypeptide(L)'
;VVTNVARGDIVEDEAMIDALDRRKVYAVGLDVYKNEPNLNPGYLKHKSAFILPHLGSATKDTRTAMANLAIDNLDEYFKTGNCKNKVN
;
A
#
# COMPACT_ATOMS: atom_id res chain seq x y z
N VAL A 1 -14.41 -8.01 -8.26
CA VAL A 1 -13.77 -6.79 -7.74
C VAL A 1 -12.53 -7.19 -6.93
N VAL A 2 -11.44 -6.49 -7.18
CA VAL A 2 -10.18 -6.71 -6.47
C VAL A 2 -9.77 -5.41 -5.80
N THR A 3 -9.31 -5.48 -4.56
CA THR A 3 -8.76 -4.31 -3.86
C THR A 3 -7.36 -4.63 -3.32
N ASN A 4 -6.46 -3.66 -3.40
CA ASN A 4 -5.13 -3.78 -2.82
C ASN A 4 -4.82 -2.55 -1.98
N VAL A 5 -4.72 -2.76 -0.67
CA VAL A 5 -4.35 -1.72 0.31
C VAL A 5 -3.08 -2.09 1.07
N ALA A 6 -2.37 -3.11 0.62
CA ALA A 6 -1.18 -3.65 1.28
C ALA A 6 0.12 -3.09 0.68
N ARG A 7 0.54 -3.64 -0.45
CA ARG A 7 1.76 -3.20 -1.17
C ARG A 7 1.57 -3.39 -2.67
N GLY A 8 2.20 -2.51 -3.44
CA GLY A 8 2.04 -2.49 -4.89
C GLY A 8 2.53 -3.73 -5.61
N ASP A 9 3.57 -4.39 -5.10
CA ASP A 9 4.16 -5.58 -5.70
C ASP A 9 3.37 -6.88 -5.49
N ILE A 10 2.29 -6.84 -4.71
CA ILE A 10 1.38 -7.98 -4.55
C ILE A 10 0.57 -8.22 -5.83
N VAL A 11 0.26 -7.14 -6.57
CA VAL A 11 -0.51 -7.20 -7.80
C VAL A 11 0.42 -6.95 -8.99
N GLU A 12 0.42 -7.87 -9.95
CA GLU A 12 1.14 -7.70 -11.22
C GLU A 12 0.32 -6.76 -12.11
N ASP A 13 0.85 -5.56 -12.40
CA ASP A 13 0.12 -4.52 -13.12
C ASP A 13 -0.36 -4.97 -14.49
N GLU A 14 0.52 -5.56 -15.31
CA GLU A 14 0.16 -5.99 -16.66
C GLU A 14 -0.93 -7.07 -16.65
N ALA A 15 -0.83 -8.02 -15.72
CA ALA A 15 -1.84 -9.05 -15.55
C ALA A 15 -3.19 -8.49 -15.10
N MET A 16 -3.19 -7.51 -14.20
CA MET A 16 -4.40 -6.87 -13.73
C MET A 16 -5.06 -6.04 -14.83
N ILE A 17 -4.27 -5.27 -15.58
CA ILE A 17 -4.76 -4.47 -16.71
C ILE A 17 -5.37 -5.38 -17.79
N ASP A 18 -4.69 -6.50 -18.11
CA ASP A 18 -5.22 -7.49 -19.05
C ASP A 18 -6.54 -8.09 -18.55
N ALA A 19 -6.63 -8.40 -17.26
CA ALA A 19 -7.85 -8.93 -16.66
C ALA A 19 -9.02 -7.92 -16.72
N LEU A 20 -8.73 -6.63 -16.56
CA LEU A 20 -9.71 -5.55 -16.74
C LEU A 20 -10.13 -5.43 -18.22
N ASP A 21 -9.19 -5.49 -19.16
CA ASP A 21 -9.46 -5.46 -20.59
C ASP A 21 -10.37 -6.62 -21.02
N ARG A 22 -10.12 -7.80 -20.50
CA ARG A 22 -10.91 -9.02 -20.80
C ARG A 22 -12.17 -9.16 -19.96
N ARG A 23 -12.44 -8.22 -19.10
CA ARG A 23 -13.58 -8.23 -18.17
C ARG A 23 -13.63 -9.44 -17.24
N LYS A 24 -12.48 -10.05 -16.96
CA LYS A 24 -12.33 -11.08 -15.93
C LYS A 24 -12.38 -10.47 -14.52
N VAL A 25 -11.90 -9.24 -14.39
CA VAL A 25 -12.03 -8.42 -13.19
C VAL A 25 -12.95 -7.25 -13.54
N TYR A 26 -14.03 -7.10 -12.80
CA TYR A 26 -15.02 -6.05 -13.05
C TYR A 26 -14.50 -4.67 -12.66
N ALA A 27 -13.84 -4.58 -11.51
CA ALA A 27 -13.30 -3.34 -10.99
C ALA A 27 -12.11 -3.63 -10.07
N VAL A 28 -11.18 -2.67 -9.98
CA VAL A 28 -10.05 -2.73 -9.08
C VAL A 28 -9.93 -1.43 -8.28
N GLY A 29 -9.64 -1.56 -6.99
CA GLY A 29 -9.36 -0.43 -6.12
C GLY A 29 -7.94 -0.53 -5.59
N LEU A 30 -7.09 0.44 -5.88
CA LEU A 30 -5.68 0.44 -5.50
C LEU A 30 -5.38 1.67 -4.65
N ASP A 31 -5.03 1.44 -3.39
CA ASP A 31 -4.40 2.47 -2.55
C ASP A 31 -2.88 2.40 -2.65
N VAL A 32 -2.36 1.28 -3.16
CA VAL A 32 -0.95 1.02 -3.39
C VAL A 32 -0.74 0.44 -4.78
N TYR A 33 0.40 0.75 -5.42
CA TYR A 33 0.75 0.25 -6.75
C TYR A 33 2.26 0.28 -6.93
N LYS A 34 2.75 -0.48 -7.92
CA LYS A 34 4.19 -0.52 -8.22
C LYS A 34 4.70 0.85 -8.66
N ASN A 35 5.92 1.14 -8.27
CA ASN A 35 6.63 2.38 -8.62
C ASN A 35 5.93 3.66 -8.13
N GLU A 36 5.24 3.61 -6.98
CA GLU A 36 4.65 4.80 -6.41
C GLU A 36 5.65 5.97 -6.38
N PRO A 37 5.26 7.19 -6.73
CA PRO A 37 3.92 7.62 -7.13
C PRO A 37 3.65 7.52 -8.65
N ASN A 38 4.45 6.78 -9.40
CA ASN A 38 4.37 6.66 -10.86
C ASN A 38 3.45 5.50 -11.26
N LEU A 39 2.15 5.78 -11.35
CA LEU A 39 1.14 4.80 -11.74
C LEU A 39 1.35 4.31 -13.17
N ASN A 40 1.18 2.99 -13.38
CA ASN A 40 1.14 2.44 -14.73
C ASN A 40 -0.04 3.05 -15.52
N PRO A 41 0.24 3.73 -16.64
CA PRO A 41 -0.81 4.45 -17.39
C PRO A 41 -1.91 3.54 -17.96
N GLY A 42 -1.68 2.22 -18.01
CA GLY A 42 -2.70 1.26 -18.44
C GLY A 42 -3.95 1.29 -17.57
N TYR A 43 -3.85 1.65 -16.30
CA TYR A 43 -5.02 1.80 -15.43
C TYR A 43 -5.89 3.00 -15.80
N LEU A 44 -5.32 4.03 -16.39
CA LEU A 44 -6.04 5.26 -16.73
C LEU A 44 -7.09 5.07 -17.83
N LYS A 45 -7.01 4.00 -18.60
CA LYS A 45 -7.99 3.65 -19.63
C LYS A 45 -9.31 3.13 -19.04
N HIS A 46 -9.30 2.68 -17.80
CA HIS A 46 -10.41 1.98 -17.19
C HIS A 46 -11.12 2.85 -16.16
N LYS A 47 -12.41 3.13 -16.41
CA LYS A 47 -13.26 3.84 -15.44
C LYS A 47 -13.52 3.00 -14.18
N SER A 48 -13.31 1.69 -14.27
CA SER A 48 -13.46 0.75 -13.16
C SER A 48 -12.20 0.57 -12.32
N ALA A 49 -11.15 1.31 -12.61
CA ALA A 49 -9.95 1.37 -11.78
C ALA A 49 -10.01 2.61 -10.87
N PHE A 50 -10.12 2.37 -9.58
CA PHE A 50 -10.14 3.41 -8.55
C PHE A 50 -8.77 3.49 -7.90
N ILE A 51 -8.09 4.62 -8.03
CA ILE A 51 -6.72 4.80 -7.56
C ILE A 51 -6.71 5.85 -6.45
N LEU A 52 -6.08 5.52 -5.34
CA LEU A 52 -5.87 6.42 -4.21
C LEU A 52 -4.36 6.58 -3.97
N PRO A 53 -3.92 7.70 -3.42
CA PRO A 53 -2.50 7.97 -3.23
C PRO A 53 -1.93 7.46 -1.90
N HIS A 54 -2.14 6.18 -1.58
CA HIS A 54 -1.61 5.52 -0.38
C HIS A 54 -2.14 6.16 0.90
N LEU A 55 -3.47 6.20 1.04
CA LEU A 55 -4.15 6.88 2.14
C LEU A 55 -4.57 5.97 3.30
N GLY A 56 -4.34 4.66 3.21
CA GLY A 56 -4.87 3.68 4.16
C GLY A 56 -4.53 3.97 5.63
N SER A 57 -3.35 4.54 5.91
CA SER A 57 -2.93 4.95 7.25
C SER A 57 -2.76 6.45 7.40
N ALA A 58 -3.35 7.26 6.52
CA ALA A 58 -3.12 8.70 6.42
C ALA A 58 -4.00 9.54 7.35
N THR A 59 -4.43 9.01 8.49
CA THR A 59 -5.11 9.79 9.53
C THR A 59 -4.08 10.35 10.50
N LYS A 60 -4.41 11.48 11.12
CA LYS A 60 -3.56 12.10 12.15
C LYS A 60 -3.27 11.11 13.28
N ASP A 61 -4.29 10.44 13.79
CA ASP A 61 -4.16 9.50 14.89
C ASP A 61 -3.29 8.30 14.52
N THR A 62 -3.49 7.71 13.34
CA THR A 62 -2.71 6.57 12.87
C THR A 62 -1.24 6.95 12.65
N ARG A 63 -0.99 8.09 12.00
CA ARG A 63 0.38 8.57 11.77
C ARG A 63 1.09 8.89 13.07
N THR A 64 0.38 9.48 14.05
CA THR A 64 0.93 9.74 15.38
C THR A 64 1.25 8.44 16.10
N ALA A 65 0.37 7.44 16.04
CA ALA A 65 0.60 6.14 16.65
C ALA A 65 1.81 5.42 16.03
N MET A 66 1.96 5.47 14.71
CA MET A 66 3.10 4.89 14.00
C MET A 66 4.42 5.56 14.41
N ALA A 67 4.42 6.88 14.47
CA ALA A 67 5.60 7.65 14.89
C ALA A 67 6.00 7.33 16.34
N ASN A 68 5.02 7.30 17.25
CA ASN A 68 5.27 6.97 18.66
C ASN A 68 5.79 5.55 18.82
N LEU A 69 5.24 4.58 18.08
CA LEU A 69 5.72 3.21 18.10
C LEU A 69 7.17 3.10 17.64
N ALA A 70 7.54 3.81 16.59
CA ALA A 70 8.92 3.85 16.10
C ALA A 70 9.87 4.46 17.14
N ILE A 71 9.47 5.54 17.78
CA ILE A 71 10.25 6.20 18.83
C ILE A 71 10.42 5.27 20.03
N ASP A 72 9.35 4.61 20.46
CA ASP A 72 9.37 3.69 21.60
C ASP A 72 10.30 2.51 21.34
N ASN A 73 10.28 1.96 20.12
CA ASN A 73 11.18 0.87 19.73
C ASN A 73 12.64 1.31 19.75
N LEU A 74 12.95 2.49 19.26
CA LEU A 74 14.31 3.04 19.29
C LEU A 74 14.78 3.26 20.73
N ASP A 75 13.94 3.86 21.56
CA ASP A 75 14.28 4.14 22.97
C ASP A 75 14.56 2.83 23.72
N GLU A 76 13.70 1.83 23.57
CA GLU A 76 13.89 0.51 24.17
C GLU A 76 15.18 -0.16 23.69
N TYR A 77 15.45 -0.10 22.39
CA TYR A 77 16.66 -0.69 21.81
C TYR A 77 17.93 -0.04 22.36
N PHE A 78 17.97 1.28 22.47
CA PHE A 78 19.13 1.97 23.03
C PHE A 78 19.35 1.71 24.52
N LYS A 79 18.29 1.42 25.27
CA LYS A 79 18.38 1.09 26.70
C LYS A 79 18.76 -0.36 26.96
N THR A 80 18.23 -1.30 26.15
CA THR A 80 18.33 -2.73 26.45
C THR A 80 19.02 -3.56 25.36
N GLY A 81 19.27 -2.99 24.17
CA GLY A 81 19.77 -3.70 23.00
C GLY A 81 18.70 -4.54 22.29
N ASN A 82 17.44 -4.44 22.70
CA ASN A 82 16.33 -5.21 22.12
C ASN A 82 15.04 -4.39 22.16
N CYS A 83 14.06 -4.76 21.34
CA CYS A 83 12.74 -4.14 21.33
C CYS A 83 11.67 -5.14 20.90
N LYS A 84 10.41 -4.87 21.26
CA LYS A 84 9.28 -5.79 20.98
C LYS A 84 9.06 -6.06 19.51
N ASN A 85 9.26 -5.07 18.65
CA ASN A 85 8.94 -5.15 17.24
C ASN A 85 10.18 -5.36 16.37
N LYS A 86 11.24 -5.90 16.92
CA LYS A 86 12.46 -6.21 16.19
C LYS A 86 12.22 -7.31 15.16
N VAL A 87 12.63 -7.09 13.91
CA VAL A 87 12.40 -8.03 12.80
C VAL A 87 13.66 -8.78 12.36
N ASN A 88 14.82 -8.48 12.92
CA ASN A 88 16.11 -9.12 12.60
C ASN A 88 17.04 -9.29 13.80
#